data_ea3faccaed2a1420a43acefb5cd8d410
#
_entry.id   ea3faccaed2a1420a43acefb5cd8d410
#
_cell.length_a   1.000
_cell.length_b   1.000
_cell.length_c   1.000
_cell.angle_alpha   90.00
_cell.angle_beta   90.00
_cell.angle_gamma   90.00
#
_symmetry.space_group_name_H-M   'P 1'
#
loop_
_entity.id
_entity.type
_entity.pdbx_description
1 polymer ?
#
loop_
_entity_poly.entity_id
_entity_poly.type
_entity_poly.pdbx_seq_one_letter_code
_entity_poly.pdbx_strand_id
1 'polypeptide(L)'
;MLEHGKVYIPDQEYKERVKRAANILVREGLDALIVNSNESDYANARYFSGYWPLFERCGVAISPAGDAALMVGPESKEFGADRSRLDKVFVLKAYREGADPAYPELQADTY
;
A
#
# COMPACT_ATOMS: atom_id res chain seq x y z
N MET A 1 -18.38 11.08 -7.44
CA MET A 1 -19.42 10.10 -7.79
C MET A 1 -20.13 9.64 -6.54
N LEU A 2 -21.44 9.55 -6.58
CA LEU A 2 -22.27 9.14 -5.43
C LEU A 2 -22.94 7.80 -5.73
N GLU A 3 -22.91 6.91 -4.76
CA GLU A 3 -23.64 5.66 -4.77
C GLU A 3 -24.29 5.49 -3.39
N HIS A 4 -25.61 5.30 -3.38
CA HIS A 4 -26.40 5.22 -2.14
C HIS A 4 -26.13 6.36 -1.16
N GLY A 5 -25.95 7.59 -1.70
CA GLY A 5 -25.66 8.76 -0.89
C GLY A 5 -24.23 8.86 -0.38
N LYS A 6 -23.34 7.95 -0.76
CA LYS A 6 -21.93 7.96 -0.38
C LYS A 6 -21.06 8.35 -1.55
N VAL A 7 -19.96 9.06 -1.25
CA VAL A 7 -18.95 9.36 -2.25
C VAL A 7 -18.18 8.09 -2.56
N TYR A 8 -18.07 7.77 -3.82
CA TYR A 8 -17.37 6.59 -4.30
C TYR A 8 -16.28 6.99 -5.30
N ILE A 9 -15.05 6.54 -5.04
CA ILE A 9 -13.93 6.77 -5.94
C ILE A 9 -13.83 5.57 -6.89
N PRO A 10 -14.00 5.77 -8.21
CA PRO A 10 -13.95 4.65 -9.16
C PRO A 10 -12.54 4.07 -9.28
N ASP A 11 -12.46 2.80 -9.64
CA ASP A 11 -11.19 2.09 -9.81
C ASP A 11 -10.28 2.76 -10.84
N GLN A 12 -10.86 3.37 -11.86
CA GLN A 12 -10.10 4.08 -12.88
C GLN A 12 -9.27 5.22 -12.30
N GLU A 13 -9.79 5.93 -11.29
CA GLU A 13 -9.03 6.98 -10.64
C GLU A 13 -7.77 6.44 -9.95
N TYR A 14 -7.87 5.29 -9.30
CA TYR A 14 -6.70 4.66 -8.68
C TYR A 14 -5.67 4.24 -9.73
N LYS A 15 -6.12 3.69 -10.84
CA LYS A 15 -5.22 3.33 -11.95
C LYS A 15 -4.49 4.55 -12.50
N GLU A 16 -5.17 5.67 -12.64
CA GLU A 16 -4.58 6.91 -13.11
C GLU A 16 -3.58 7.49 -12.12
N ARG A 17 -3.85 7.37 -10.82
CA ARG A 17 -2.91 7.80 -9.78
C ARG A 17 -1.60 7.03 -9.87
N VAL A 18 -1.68 5.71 -10.00
CA VAL A 18 -0.51 4.85 -10.17
C VAL A 18 0.23 5.22 -11.45
N LYS A 19 -0.49 5.41 -12.54
CA LYS A 19 0.11 5.77 -13.83
C LYS A 19 0.86 7.10 -13.76
N ARG A 20 0.29 8.10 -13.12
CA ARG A 20 0.96 9.40 -12.94
C ARG A 20 2.25 9.25 -12.15
N ALA A 21 2.23 8.46 -11.07
CA ALA A 21 3.44 8.17 -10.29
C ALA A 21 4.48 7.44 -11.13
N ALA A 22 4.08 6.42 -11.88
CA ALA A 22 4.98 5.68 -12.75
C ALA A 22 5.64 6.58 -13.82
N ASN A 23 4.88 7.49 -14.40
CA ASN A 23 5.42 8.45 -15.37
C ASN A 23 6.48 9.36 -14.75
N ILE A 24 6.28 9.77 -13.51
CA ILE A 24 7.27 10.57 -12.77
C ILE A 24 8.54 9.75 -12.54
N LEU A 25 8.40 8.47 -12.18
CA LEU A 25 9.55 7.58 -11.99
C LEU A 25 10.38 7.47 -13.28
N VAL A 26 9.72 7.30 -14.41
CA VAL A 26 10.41 7.27 -15.71
C VAL A 26 11.12 8.58 -15.98
N ARG A 27 10.44 9.70 -15.79
CA ARG A 27 11.00 11.02 -16.05
C ARG A 27 12.22 11.33 -15.19
N GLU A 28 12.18 10.92 -13.91
CA GLU A 28 13.25 11.19 -12.96
C GLU A 28 14.33 10.10 -12.95
N GLY A 29 14.17 9.04 -13.74
CA GLY A 29 15.13 7.94 -13.79
C GLY A 29 15.19 7.12 -12.51
N LEU A 30 14.06 6.98 -11.81
CA LEU A 30 13.96 6.23 -10.57
C LEU A 30 13.41 4.83 -10.83
N ASP A 31 13.86 3.88 -10.03
CA ASP A 31 13.50 2.46 -10.22
C ASP A 31 12.21 2.06 -9.51
N ALA A 32 11.83 2.78 -8.47
CA ALA A 32 10.62 2.50 -7.72
C ALA A 32 10.21 3.68 -6.86
N LEU A 33 8.93 3.73 -6.52
CA LEU A 33 8.37 4.56 -5.46
C LEU A 33 7.85 3.63 -4.37
N ILE A 34 8.26 3.88 -3.15
CA ILE A 34 7.71 3.19 -1.99
C ILE A 34 7.18 4.25 -1.03
N VAL A 35 5.91 4.14 -0.70
CA VAL A 35 5.29 4.99 0.31
C VAL A 35 4.91 4.14 1.51
N ASN A 36 5.03 4.71 2.69
CA ASN A 36 4.67 4.04 3.94
C ASN A 36 3.56 4.81 4.64
N SER A 37 2.73 4.09 5.34
CA SER A 37 1.62 4.65 6.11
C SER A 37 1.43 3.88 7.40
N ASN A 38 0.87 4.56 8.37
CA ASN A 38 0.46 3.96 9.64
C ASN A 38 -0.93 4.48 10.01
N GLU A 39 -1.45 4.04 11.14
CA GLU A 39 -2.81 4.42 11.56
C GLU A 39 -2.97 5.93 11.81
N SER A 40 -1.87 6.62 12.11
CA SER A 40 -1.88 8.07 12.35
C SER A 40 -1.61 8.88 11.09
N ASP A 41 -0.92 8.29 10.11
CA ASP A 41 -0.57 8.93 8.85
C ASP A 41 -0.75 7.92 7.72
N TYR A 42 -1.96 7.82 7.24
CA TYR A 42 -2.36 6.80 6.26
C TYR A 42 -2.61 7.37 4.87
N ALA A 43 -2.39 8.64 4.66
CA ALA A 43 -2.79 9.32 3.43
C ALA A 43 -2.14 8.74 2.17
N ASN A 44 -0.85 8.44 2.23
CA ASN A 44 -0.12 7.98 1.05
C ASN A 44 -0.58 6.61 0.55
N ALA A 45 -0.71 5.65 1.46
CA ALA A 45 -1.19 4.32 1.08
C ALA A 45 -2.64 4.37 0.61
N ARG A 46 -3.47 5.13 1.29
CA ARG A 46 -4.87 5.30 0.93
C ARG A 46 -5.03 5.95 -0.45
N TYR A 47 -4.20 6.92 -0.75
CA TYR A 47 -4.25 7.61 -2.04
C TYR A 47 -4.12 6.64 -3.21
N PHE A 48 -3.17 5.70 -3.13
CA PHE A 48 -2.90 4.76 -4.21
C PHE A 48 -3.73 3.49 -4.16
N SER A 49 -4.08 3.01 -2.97
CA SER A 49 -4.71 1.69 -2.82
C SER A 49 -6.15 1.73 -2.33
N GLY A 50 -6.60 2.85 -1.80
CA GLY A 50 -7.89 2.93 -1.13
C GLY A 50 -7.90 2.27 0.26
N TYR A 51 -6.82 1.64 0.65
CA TYR A 51 -6.67 0.96 1.93
C TYR A 51 -5.99 1.88 2.95
N TRP A 52 -6.40 1.79 4.18
CA TRP A 52 -5.69 2.42 5.29
C TRP A 52 -5.57 1.43 6.44
N PRO A 53 -4.45 1.46 7.17
CA PRO A 53 -4.21 0.48 8.22
C PRO A 53 -5.08 0.73 9.44
N LEU A 54 -5.52 -0.36 10.06
CA LEU A 54 -6.27 -0.30 11.32
C LEU A 54 -5.32 -0.32 12.51
N PHE A 55 -4.23 -1.06 12.42
CA PHE A 55 -3.26 -1.20 13.52
C PHE A 55 -1.84 -1.44 13.05
N GLU A 56 -1.60 -2.19 11.99
CA GLU A 56 -0.26 -2.41 11.45
C GLU A 56 0.08 -1.36 10.40
N ARG A 57 1.37 -1.12 10.21
CA ARG A 57 1.84 -0.29 9.11
C ARG A 57 1.55 -0.95 7.78
N CYS A 58 1.43 -0.14 6.77
CA CYS A 58 1.30 -0.61 5.40
C CYS A 58 2.08 0.28 4.45
N GLY A 59 2.17 -0.12 3.21
CA GLY A 59 2.84 0.67 2.19
C GLY A 59 2.35 0.31 0.81
N VAL A 60 2.78 1.10 -0.15
CA VAL A 60 2.53 0.84 -1.57
C VAL A 60 3.85 0.95 -2.32
N ALA A 61 4.13 -0.03 -3.16
CA ALA A 61 5.28 -0.01 -4.06
C ALA A 61 4.78 0.15 -5.49
N ILE A 62 5.40 1.05 -6.24
CA ILE A 62 5.05 1.33 -7.63
C ILE A 62 6.32 1.27 -8.48
N SER A 63 6.26 0.57 -9.61
CA SER A 63 7.35 0.49 -10.57
C SER A 63 7.17 1.49 -11.72
N PRO A 64 8.25 1.83 -12.45
CA PRO A 64 8.14 2.66 -13.65
C PRO A 64 7.24 2.06 -14.74
N ALA A 65 7.08 0.76 -14.74
CA ALA A 65 6.19 0.06 -15.69
C ALA A 65 4.71 0.22 -15.35
N GLY A 66 4.38 0.78 -14.18
CA GLY A 66 2.99 0.97 -13.77
C GLY A 66 2.44 -0.15 -12.92
N ASP A 67 3.27 -1.08 -12.47
CA ASP A 67 2.85 -2.11 -11.52
C ASP A 67 2.81 -1.51 -10.12
N ALA A 68 1.79 -1.87 -9.37
CA ALA A 68 1.62 -1.40 -8.00
C ALA A 68 1.17 -2.53 -7.10
N ALA A 69 1.65 -2.53 -5.87
CA ALA A 69 1.30 -3.52 -4.87
C ALA A 69 1.09 -2.86 -3.51
N LEU A 70 0.10 -3.35 -2.79
CA LEU A 70 -0.08 -3.03 -1.38
C LEU A 70 0.79 -3.96 -0.56
N MET A 71 1.51 -3.41 0.41
CA MET A 71 2.31 -4.16 1.37
C MET A 71 1.68 -4.01 2.74
N VAL A 72 1.44 -5.11 3.42
CA VAL A 72 0.79 -5.13 4.74
C VAL A 72 1.54 -6.03 5.69
N GLY A 73 1.29 -5.86 6.99
CA GLY A 73 1.76 -6.80 7.99
C GLY A 73 0.96 -8.10 7.98
N PRO A 74 1.46 -9.15 8.67
CA PRO A 74 0.82 -10.46 8.65
C PRO A 74 -0.62 -10.47 9.13
N GLU A 75 -0.97 -9.64 10.10
CA GLU A 75 -2.31 -9.60 10.66
C GLU A 75 -3.31 -8.86 9.77
N SER A 76 -2.81 -8.09 8.80
CA SER A 76 -3.64 -7.29 7.90
C SER A 76 -3.80 -7.90 6.51
N LYS A 77 -3.31 -9.11 6.29
CA LYS A 77 -3.32 -9.75 4.97
C LYS A 77 -4.72 -9.81 4.36
N GLU A 78 -5.68 -10.30 5.12
CA GLU A 78 -7.04 -10.47 4.63
C GLU A 78 -7.75 -9.13 4.44
N PHE A 79 -7.56 -8.20 5.36
CA PHE A 79 -8.10 -6.84 5.21
C PHE A 79 -7.52 -6.15 3.99
N GLY A 80 -6.22 -6.28 3.77
CA GLY A 80 -5.57 -5.69 2.60
C GLY A 80 -6.12 -6.27 1.31
N ALA A 81 -6.24 -7.59 1.22
CA ALA A 81 -6.78 -8.25 0.03
C ALA A 81 -8.23 -7.87 -0.25
N ASP A 82 -9.03 -7.74 0.81
CA ASP A 82 -10.46 -7.42 0.68
C ASP A 82 -10.71 -5.96 0.31
N ARG A 83 -9.91 -5.03 0.86
CA ARG A 83 -10.21 -3.60 0.79
C ARG A 83 -9.34 -2.80 -0.16
N SER A 84 -8.23 -3.36 -0.61
CA SER A 84 -7.34 -2.69 -1.54
C SER A 84 -7.95 -2.64 -2.94
N ARG A 85 -7.73 -1.51 -3.61
CA ARG A 85 -8.04 -1.36 -5.03
C ARG A 85 -6.90 -1.83 -5.93
N LEU A 86 -5.77 -2.25 -5.33
CA LEU A 86 -4.65 -2.86 -6.05
C LEU A 86 -4.82 -4.37 -6.07
N ASP A 87 -4.49 -4.99 -7.19
CA ASP A 87 -4.65 -6.43 -7.36
C ASP A 87 -3.61 -7.24 -6.58
N LYS A 88 -2.44 -6.65 -6.34
CA LYS A 88 -1.34 -7.33 -5.68
C LYS A 88 -1.24 -6.89 -4.22
N VAL A 89 -1.17 -7.85 -3.33
CA VAL A 89 -0.98 -7.63 -1.90
C VAL A 89 0.15 -8.53 -1.42
N PHE A 90 1.17 -7.95 -0.81
CA PHE A 90 2.29 -8.69 -0.23
C PHE A 90 2.33 -8.50 1.27
N VAL A 91 2.72 -9.55 1.98
CA VAL A 91 2.88 -9.52 3.42
C VAL A 91 4.35 -9.35 3.75
N LEU A 92 4.66 -8.32 4.56
CA LEU A 92 6.02 -8.05 5.02
C LEU A 92 6.07 -8.15 6.53
N LYS A 93 7.01 -8.94 7.04
CA LYS A 93 7.23 -9.07 8.48
C LYS A 93 7.64 -7.75 9.11
N ALA A 94 8.32 -6.90 8.36
CA ALA A 94 8.75 -5.58 8.82
C ALA A 94 7.58 -4.67 9.22
N TYR A 95 6.38 -4.95 8.73
CA TYR A 95 5.18 -4.19 9.05
C TYR A 95 4.37 -4.76 10.21
N ARG A 96 4.89 -5.81 10.84
CA ARG A 96 4.22 -6.41 12.00
C ARG A 96 4.17 -5.39 13.15
N GLU A 97 3.01 -5.30 13.79
CA GLU A 97 2.85 -4.53 14.99
C GLU A 97 3.40 -5.32 16.19
N GLY A 98 4.27 -4.72 16.94
CA GLY A 98 4.83 -5.34 18.13
C GLY A 98 5.80 -6.48 17.85
N ALA A 99 6.66 -6.73 18.83
CA ALA A 99 7.63 -7.81 18.77
C ALA A 99 6.99 -9.09 19.30
N ASP A 100 7.04 -10.16 18.53
CA ASP A 100 6.75 -11.48 19.01
C ASP A 100 7.98 -11.95 19.81
N PRO A 101 7.81 -12.37 21.07
CA PRO A 101 8.94 -12.87 21.86
C PRO A 101 9.71 -14.03 21.21
N ALA A 102 9.04 -14.80 20.33
CA ALA A 102 9.68 -15.86 19.57
C ALA A 102 10.61 -15.33 18.48
N TYR A 103 10.53 -14.05 18.15
CA TYR A 103 11.34 -13.43 17.11
C TYR A 103 11.99 -12.15 17.65
N PRO A 104 12.85 -12.26 18.67
CA PRO A 104 13.44 -11.09 19.31
C PRO A 104 14.33 -10.28 18.38
N GLU A 105 14.91 -10.95 17.41
CA GLU A 105 15.76 -10.32 16.40
C GLU A 105 15.05 -10.38 15.06
N LEU A 106 14.15 -9.44 14.86
CA LEU A 106 13.46 -9.35 13.60
C LEU A 106 14.44 -8.91 12.51
N GLN A 107 14.80 -9.85 11.66
CA GLN A 107 15.47 -9.47 10.43
C GLN A 107 14.42 -8.88 9.50
N ALA A 108 14.62 -7.64 9.14
CA ALA A 108 13.68 -6.97 8.25
C ALA A 108 13.72 -7.63 6.87
N ASP A 109 12.54 -7.88 6.33
CA ASP A 109 12.43 -8.27 4.94
C ASP A 109 12.86 -7.07 4.08
N THR A 110 13.56 -7.34 3.01
CA THR A 110 13.92 -6.29 2.05
C THR A 110 12.77 -6.02 1.10
N TYR A 111 12.59 -4.76 0.79
CA TYR A 111 11.56 -4.35 -0.18
C TYR A 111 11.89 -4.79 -1.59
#